data_6edec13aec1f8251729872f5f6c4b41e
#
_entry.id   6edec13aec1f8251729872f5f6c4b41e
#
_cell.length_a   1.000
_cell.length_b   1.000
_cell.length_c   1.000
_cell.angle_alpha   90.00
_cell.angle_beta   90.00
_cell.angle_gamma   90.00
#
_symmetry.space_group_name_H-M   'P 1'
#
loop_
_entity.id
_entity.type
_entity.pdbx_description
1 polymer ?
#
loop_
_entity_poly.entity_id
_entity_poly.type
_entity_poly.pdbx_seq_one_letter_code
_entity_poly.pdbx_strand_id
1 'polypeptide(L)'
;MSMPTSLVECVPNFSEGNDKDIIEQITRPVRDANGVSLLDVDMGADFNRTVVTMVGEPEEVLKTVIDCTRIALELIDMRNHSGEHARMGAVDVVPFIPIKGVTIDECVKLSERYASSVSEEFGLPIFLYADSARMPQRVRLPDIRRGEYEGLEDKISLPEWSPDFGPAEFKPNMGATATGARSILIAYNVNLDTDDKSKANSIAAKIRASGSLVKDANGEKIIGEDGKALRKPGIFQSLQAAGWMYDSSTAQVSMNLLNYEKTGLHDVTEAIRQEAEKIGLNATAGELVGLVPLSAMLSAGHYYHDGEDESDENILVENAISGLMLDQLSDFEPRSCIIEWAIAEGVES
;
A
#
# COMPACT_ATOMS: atom_id res chain seq x y z
N MET A 1 -24.57 13.19 -9.87
CA MET A 1 -23.62 13.49 -10.97
C MET A 1 -23.20 12.17 -11.58
N SER A 2 -22.91 12.09 -12.89
CA SER A 2 -22.37 10.85 -13.47
C SER A 2 -20.96 10.61 -12.89
N MET A 3 -20.66 9.36 -12.50
CA MET A 3 -19.32 8.98 -12.06
C MET A 3 -18.26 9.38 -13.10
N PRO A 4 -17.08 9.87 -12.69
CA PRO A 4 -15.99 10.15 -13.60
C PRO A 4 -15.60 8.92 -14.43
N THR A 5 -15.21 9.14 -15.68
CA THR A 5 -14.80 8.07 -16.60
C THR A 5 -13.39 7.58 -16.32
N SER A 6 -12.58 8.40 -15.65
CA SER A 6 -11.17 8.10 -15.27
C SER A 6 -10.92 8.48 -13.83
N LEU A 7 -10.35 7.53 -13.07
CA LEU A 7 -10.01 7.69 -11.66
C LEU A 7 -8.59 7.20 -11.39
N VAL A 8 -7.85 8.03 -10.66
CA VAL A 8 -6.53 7.73 -10.11
C VAL A 8 -6.57 7.91 -8.60
N GLU A 9 -6.03 6.94 -7.89
CA GLU A 9 -5.73 7.07 -6.46
C GLU A 9 -4.30 7.62 -6.29
N CYS A 10 -4.13 8.51 -5.33
CA CYS A 10 -2.82 8.96 -4.87
C CYS A 10 -2.74 8.81 -3.35
N VAL A 11 -1.65 8.20 -2.87
CA VAL A 11 -1.48 7.86 -1.46
C VAL A 11 -0.18 8.46 -0.91
N PRO A 12 -0.08 9.81 -0.84
CA PRO A 12 1.10 10.46 -0.30
C PRO A 12 1.31 10.13 1.18
N ASN A 13 2.58 9.97 1.56
CA ASN A 13 3.00 9.81 2.94
C ASN A 13 3.77 11.05 3.38
N PHE A 14 3.35 11.64 4.49
CA PHE A 14 3.96 12.81 5.08
C PHE A 14 4.66 12.45 6.40
N SER A 15 5.84 13.00 6.64
CA SER A 15 6.62 12.77 7.87
C SER A 15 6.13 13.68 9.01
N GLU A 16 4.88 13.52 9.37
CA GLU A 16 4.19 14.13 10.50
C GLU A 16 3.05 13.19 10.92
N GLY A 17 2.98 12.82 12.17
CA GLY A 17 1.95 11.91 12.69
C GLY A 17 1.44 12.32 14.05
N ASN A 18 1.93 13.42 14.61
CA ASN A 18 1.62 13.87 15.97
C ASN A 18 0.80 15.16 16.00
N ASP A 19 1.06 16.08 15.08
CA ASP A 19 0.39 17.37 15.03
C ASP A 19 -0.79 17.34 14.04
N LYS A 20 -2.01 17.26 14.59
CA LYS A 20 -3.25 17.24 13.81
C LYS A 20 -3.47 18.51 13.01
N ASP A 21 -3.05 19.67 13.53
CA ASP A 21 -3.27 20.96 12.86
C ASP A 21 -2.38 21.08 11.63
N ILE A 22 -1.18 20.49 11.64
CA ILE A 22 -0.31 20.39 10.47
C ILE A 22 -0.96 19.49 9.42
N ILE A 23 -1.44 18.32 9.81
CA ILE A 23 -2.08 17.38 8.88
C ILE A 23 -3.36 17.95 8.30
N GLU A 24 -4.17 18.64 9.09
CA GLU A 24 -5.37 19.35 8.62
C GLU A 24 -5.04 20.40 7.54
N GLN A 25 -3.94 21.15 7.73
CA GLN A 25 -3.48 22.11 6.73
C GLN A 25 -2.99 21.42 5.45
N ILE A 26 -2.21 20.33 5.58
CA ILE A 26 -1.70 19.55 4.44
C ILE A 26 -2.85 18.93 3.62
N THR A 27 -3.90 18.44 4.29
CA THR A 27 -5.05 17.79 3.63
C THR A 27 -6.12 18.76 3.15
N ARG A 28 -6.08 20.02 3.55
CA ARG A 28 -7.04 21.05 3.14
C ARG A 28 -7.19 21.19 1.62
N PRO A 29 -6.11 21.20 0.80
CA PRO A 29 -6.26 21.24 -0.66
C PRO A 29 -7.11 20.10 -1.23
N VAL A 30 -7.09 18.91 -0.59
CA VAL A 30 -7.91 17.76 -1.02
C VAL A 30 -9.39 18.04 -0.76
N ARG A 31 -9.72 18.57 0.42
CA ARG A 31 -11.10 18.91 0.80
C ARG A 31 -11.67 20.06 -0.04
N ASP A 32 -10.81 21.03 -0.42
CA ASP A 32 -11.21 22.21 -1.20
C ASP A 32 -11.26 21.93 -2.71
N ALA A 33 -10.69 20.80 -3.19
CA ALA A 33 -10.62 20.46 -4.60
C ALA A 33 -11.97 19.98 -5.14
N ASN A 34 -12.30 20.41 -6.36
CA ASN A 34 -13.44 19.82 -7.09
C ASN A 34 -12.96 18.60 -7.88
N GLY A 35 -13.65 17.47 -7.74
CA GLY A 35 -13.33 16.25 -8.48
C GLY A 35 -12.21 15.39 -7.85
N VAL A 36 -11.81 15.68 -6.61
CA VAL A 36 -10.96 14.85 -5.76
C VAL A 36 -11.70 14.57 -4.46
N SER A 37 -11.73 13.32 -4.03
CA SER A 37 -12.27 12.88 -2.75
C SER A 37 -11.14 12.51 -1.81
N LEU A 38 -11.18 13.01 -0.58
CA LEU A 38 -10.34 12.54 0.53
C LEU A 38 -11.01 11.30 1.10
N LEU A 39 -10.38 10.13 0.98
CA LEU A 39 -10.96 8.87 1.42
C LEU A 39 -10.44 8.41 2.79
N ASP A 40 -9.19 8.77 3.13
CA ASP A 40 -8.60 8.37 4.41
C ASP A 40 -7.45 9.28 4.82
N VAL A 41 -7.27 9.45 6.15
CA VAL A 41 -6.15 10.15 6.79
C VAL A 41 -5.69 9.31 7.98
N ASP A 42 -4.75 8.40 7.74
CA ASP A 42 -4.18 7.51 8.76
C ASP A 42 -2.96 8.16 9.42
N MET A 43 -3.16 8.67 10.64
CA MET A 43 -2.11 9.30 11.46
C MET A 43 -1.50 8.29 12.42
N GLY A 44 -0.22 7.93 12.21
CA GLY A 44 0.55 7.03 13.07
C GLY A 44 1.52 7.80 13.97
N ALA A 45 1.15 8.06 15.23
CA ALA A 45 1.96 8.82 16.17
C ALA A 45 3.31 8.15 16.48
N ASP A 46 3.35 6.83 16.71
CA ASP A 46 4.57 6.08 16.98
C ASP A 46 5.54 6.11 15.78
N PHE A 47 4.98 6.09 14.58
CA PHE A 47 5.73 6.18 13.33
C PHE A 47 6.09 7.60 12.93
N ASN A 48 5.45 8.59 13.56
CA ASN A 48 5.50 10.01 13.20
C ASN A 48 5.31 10.19 11.69
N ARG A 49 4.23 9.64 11.17
CA ARG A 49 3.89 9.59 9.75
C ARG A 49 2.38 9.60 9.57
N THR A 50 1.92 10.32 8.55
CA THR A 50 0.53 10.27 8.08
C THR A 50 0.48 9.75 6.65
N VAL A 51 -0.44 8.82 6.40
CA VAL A 51 -0.81 8.37 5.08
C VAL A 51 -2.13 9.03 4.71
N VAL A 52 -2.17 9.69 3.57
CA VAL A 52 -3.39 10.32 3.05
C VAL A 52 -3.81 9.59 1.79
N THR A 53 -5.08 9.17 1.71
CA THR A 53 -5.64 8.53 0.52
C THR A 53 -6.60 9.49 -0.16
N MET A 54 -6.30 9.85 -1.40
CA MET A 54 -7.17 10.67 -2.24
C MET A 54 -7.42 10.00 -3.59
N VAL A 55 -8.62 10.16 -4.12
CA VAL A 55 -9.02 9.63 -5.43
C VAL A 55 -9.76 10.68 -6.22
N GLY A 56 -9.54 10.74 -7.52
CA GLY A 56 -10.20 11.70 -8.39
C GLY A 56 -9.77 11.62 -9.84
N GLU A 57 -10.17 12.60 -10.62
CA GLU A 57 -9.70 12.73 -12.00
C GLU A 57 -8.18 13.00 -12.04
N PRO A 58 -7.44 12.40 -12.97
CA PRO A 58 -5.97 12.43 -12.99
C PRO A 58 -5.35 13.83 -12.86
N GLU A 59 -5.89 14.81 -13.59
CA GLU A 59 -5.35 16.18 -13.60
C GLU A 59 -5.61 16.91 -12.27
N GLU A 60 -6.79 16.71 -11.67
CA GLU A 60 -7.14 17.32 -10.39
C GLU A 60 -6.35 16.69 -9.25
N VAL A 61 -6.16 15.36 -9.25
CA VAL A 61 -5.30 14.67 -8.27
C VAL A 61 -3.86 15.17 -8.35
N LEU A 62 -3.31 15.30 -9.56
CA LEU A 62 -1.94 15.82 -9.74
C LEU A 62 -1.79 17.23 -9.17
N LYS A 63 -2.70 18.14 -9.50
CA LYS A 63 -2.70 19.50 -8.98
C LYS A 63 -2.81 19.53 -7.45
N THR A 64 -3.76 18.78 -6.93
CA THR A 64 -4.04 18.72 -5.49
C THR A 64 -2.85 18.19 -4.70
N VAL A 65 -2.19 17.11 -5.14
CA VAL A 65 -1.03 16.57 -4.42
C VAL A 65 0.20 17.49 -4.50
N ILE A 66 0.35 18.29 -5.55
CA ILE A 66 1.38 19.34 -5.62
C ILE A 66 1.10 20.42 -4.56
N ASP A 67 -0.16 20.83 -4.39
CA ASP A 67 -0.54 21.81 -3.36
C ASP A 67 -0.34 21.25 -1.94
N CYS A 68 -0.68 19.98 -1.68
CA CYS A 68 -0.38 19.30 -0.42
C CYS A 68 1.14 19.25 -0.17
N THR A 69 1.93 18.95 -1.19
CA THR A 69 3.40 18.92 -1.11
C THR A 69 3.96 20.28 -0.72
N ARG A 70 3.48 21.36 -1.33
CA ARG A 70 3.90 22.74 -0.99
C ARG A 70 3.71 23.03 0.49
N ILE A 71 2.51 22.75 1.01
CA ILE A 71 2.18 22.99 2.42
C ILE A 71 3.03 22.10 3.33
N ALA A 72 3.22 20.83 2.99
CA ALA A 72 4.05 19.94 3.78
C ALA A 72 5.51 20.41 3.87
N LEU A 73 6.09 20.89 2.77
CA LEU A 73 7.46 21.45 2.75
C LEU A 73 7.61 22.76 3.53
N GLU A 74 6.53 23.50 3.72
CA GLU A 74 6.51 24.72 4.56
C GLU A 74 6.39 24.41 6.06
N LEU A 75 5.65 23.34 6.42
CA LEU A 75 5.29 23.06 7.80
C LEU A 75 6.16 21.98 8.46
N ILE A 76 6.70 21.03 7.69
CA ILE A 76 7.49 19.90 8.19
C ILE A 76 8.98 20.21 8.02
N ASP A 77 9.72 20.21 9.14
CA ASP A 77 11.17 20.35 9.13
C ASP A 77 11.85 19.05 9.54
N MET A 78 12.42 18.35 8.57
CA MET A 78 13.06 17.06 8.75
C MET A 78 14.24 17.08 9.74
N ARG A 79 14.86 18.22 9.99
CA ARG A 79 15.94 18.36 10.99
C ARG A 79 15.46 18.08 12.42
N ASN A 80 14.17 18.25 12.66
CA ASN A 80 13.51 18.03 13.96
C ASN A 80 12.69 16.73 14.00
N HIS A 81 12.63 15.99 12.88
CA HIS A 81 11.79 14.81 12.75
C HIS A 81 12.47 13.55 13.29
N SER A 82 11.73 12.78 14.11
CA SER A 82 12.08 11.43 14.55
C SER A 82 10.83 10.55 14.53
N GLY A 83 10.98 9.26 14.21
CA GLY A 83 9.91 8.27 14.18
C GLY A 83 10.46 6.90 13.82
N GLU A 84 9.73 5.84 14.13
CA GLU A 84 10.17 4.46 13.88
C GLU A 84 10.01 4.02 12.41
N HIS A 85 9.27 4.78 11.61
CA HIS A 85 9.05 4.46 10.20
C HIS A 85 10.21 4.96 9.32
N ALA A 86 10.66 4.09 8.41
CA ALA A 86 11.66 4.46 7.40
C ALA A 86 11.15 5.60 6.50
N ARG A 87 11.88 6.70 6.39
CA ARG A 87 11.53 7.88 5.62
C ARG A 87 12.76 8.59 5.05
N MET A 88 12.56 9.41 4.02
CA MET A 88 13.63 10.18 3.37
C MET A 88 13.38 11.69 3.37
N GLY A 89 12.16 12.13 3.57
CA GLY A 89 11.84 13.56 3.51
C GLY A 89 10.47 13.90 4.08
N ALA A 90 10.16 15.19 4.16
CA ALA A 90 8.89 15.72 4.64
C ALA A 90 7.69 15.15 3.88
N VAL A 91 7.82 15.02 2.56
CA VAL A 91 6.96 14.19 1.70
C VAL A 91 7.79 12.98 1.31
N ASP A 92 7.53 11.84 1.93
CA ASP A 92 8.39 10.66 1.79
C ASP A 92 8.11 9.91 0.48
N VAL A 93 6.85 9.63 0.17
CA VAL A 93 6.44 8.95 -1.06
C VAL A 93 5.11 9.46 -1.60
N VAL A 94 5.01 9.56 -2.93
CA VAL A 94 3.80 9.96 -3.66
C VAL A 94 3.54 8.96 -4.80
N PRO A 95 2.75 7.91 -4.55
CA PRO A 95 2.36 6.94 -5.58
C PRO A 95 1.12 7.40 -6.33
N PHE A 96 1.06 7.08 -7.63
CA PHE A 96 -0.12 7.17 -8.48
C PHE A 96 -0.57 5.76 -8.87
N ILE A 97 -1.86 5.47 -8.69
CA ILE A 97 -2.42 4.13 -8.78
C ILE A 97 -3.65 4.19 -9.70
N PRO A 98 -3.67 3.42 -10.81
CA PRO A 98 -4.83 3.38 -11.68
C PRO A 98 -6.00 2.67 -11.00
N ILE A 99 -7.19 3.32 -10.97
CA ILE A 99 -8.42 2.73 -10.40
C ILE A 99 -9.41 2.40 -11.51
N LYS A 100 -9.76 3.37 -12.37
CA LYS A 100 -10.76 3.18 -13.42
C LYS A 100 -10.41 4.02 -14.64
N GLY A 101 -10.48 3.43 -15.84
CA GLY A 101 -10.29 4.14 -17.11
C GLY A 101 -8.95 4.84 -17.27
N VAL A 102 -7.94 4.44 -16.50
CA VAL A 102 -6.56 4.95 -16.52
C VAL A 102 -5.61 3.76 -16.55
N THR A 103 -4.58 3.85 -17.34
CA THR A 103 -3.53 2.83 -17.46
C THR A 103 -2.36 3.12 -16.52
N ILE A 104 -1.54 2.10 -16.24
CA ILE A 104 -0.30 2.27 -15.47
C ILE A 104 0.66 3.25 -16.16
N ASP A 105 0.74 3.23 -17.50
CA ASP A 105 1.59 4.15 -18.28
C ASP A 105 1.14 5.62 -18.15
N GLU A 106 -0.16 5.87 -17.99
CA GLU A 106 -0.69 7.21 -17.70
C GLU A 106 -0.33 7.64 -16.28
N CYS A 107 -0.37 6.73 -15.30
CA CYS A 107 0.11 7.00 -13.94
C CYS A 107 1.62 7.24 -13.90
N VAL A 108 2.42 6.55 -14.72
CA VAL A 108 3.86 6.85 -14.89
C VAL A 108 4.05 8.30 -15.33
N LYS A 109 3.30 8.77 -16.34
CA LYS A 109 3.37 10.16 -16.80
C LYS A 109 2.93 11.17 -15.74
N LEU A 110 1.92 10.83 -14.92
CA LEU A 110 1.50 11.67 -13.79
C LEU A 110 2.63 11.81 -12.77
N SER A 111 3.28 10.70 -12.40
CA SER A 111 4.40 10.73 -11.46
C SER A 111 5.61 11.52 -11.98
N GLU A 112 5.91 11.44 -13.28
CA GLU A 112 6.96 12.24 -13.89
C GLU A 112 6.62 13.74 -13.92
N ARG A 113 5.36 14.09 -14.21
CA ARG A 113 4.88 15.48 -14.17
C ARG A 113 4.88 16.03 -12.76
N TYR A 114 4.46 15.25 -11.75
CA TYR A 114 4.60 15.60 -10.35
C TYR A 114 6.07 15.88 -10.01
N ALA A 115 6.97 14.95 -10.35
CA ALA A 115 8.40 15.09 -10.08
C ALA A 115 9.01 16.34 -10.71
N SER A 116 8.68 16.63 -11.98
CA SER A 116 9.15 17.85 -12.68
C SER A 116 8.65 19.11 -11.97
N SER A 117 7.34 19.18 -11.69
CA SER A 117 6.72 20.37 -11.09
C SER A 117 7.29 20.69 -9.71
N VAL A 118 7.36 19.69 -8.80
CA VAL A 118 7.84 19.94 -7.42
C VAL A 118 9.35 20.16 -7.37
N SER A 119 10.12 19.53 -8.25
CA SER A 119 11.56 19.78 -8.31
C SER A 119 11.89 21.15 -8.88
N GLU A 120 11.16 21.64 -9.87
CA GLU A 120 11.33 22.96 -10.45
C GLU A 120 10.90 24.06 -9.48
N GLU A 121 9.81 23.88 -8.75
CA GLU A 121 9.26 24.87 -7.84
C GLU A 121 10.04 24.95 -6.51
N PHE A 122 10.43 23.81 -5.93
CA PHE A 122 11.01 23.74 -4.58
C PHE A 122 12.47 23.31 -4.54
N GLY A 123 13.04 22.88 -5.65
CA GLY A 123 14.37 22.27 -5.68
C GLY A 123 14.43 20.94 -4.91
N LEU A 124 13.30 20.22 -4.83
CA LEU A 124 13.18 18.96 -4.11
C LEU A 124 13.82 17.82 -4.93
N PRO A 125 14.75 17.06 -4.36
CA PRO A 125 15.29 15.86 -5.01
C PRO A 125 14.23 14.76 -5.10
N ILE A 126 14.03 14.20 -6.31
CA ILE A 126 13.00 13.18 -6.55
C ILE A 126 13.62 11.92 -7.13
N PHE A 127 13.23 10.77 -6.56
CA PHE A 127 13.54 9.44 -7.06
C PHE A 127 12.29 8.79 -7.66
N LEU A 128 12.37 8.30 -8.88
CA LEU A 128 11.31 7.51 -9.50
C LEU A 128 11.37 6.06 -9.03
N TYR A 129 10.21 5.47 -8.67
CA TYR A 129 10.14 4.09 -8.19
C TYR A 129 9.02 3.28 -8.87
N ALA A 130 8.95 1.99 -8.57
CA ALA A 130 7.99 1.02 -9.09
C ALA A 130 7.98 1.01 -10.62
N ASP A 131 6.83 1.14 -11.28
CA ASP A 131 6.72 1.15 -12.74
C ASP A 131 7.31 2.40 -13.40
N SER A 132 7.54 3.47 -12.63
CA SER A 132 8.23 4.68 -13.09
C SER A 132 9.76 4.59 -12.95
N ALA A 133 10.30 3.55 -12.31
CA ALA A 133 11.73 3.43 -12.02
C ALA A 133 12.57 3.40 -13.30
N ARG A 134 13.58 4.29 -13.39
CA ARG A 134 14.55 4.32 -14.50
C ARG A 134 15.76 3.41 -14.28
N MET A 135 15.92 2.89 -13.05
CA MET A 135 17.03 2.03 -12.66
C MET A 135 16.53 0.83 -11.86
N PRO A 136 17.07 -0.40 -12.07
CA PRO A 136 16.61 -1.61 -11.38
C PRO A 136 16.64 -1.52 -9.85
N GLN A 137 17.63 -0.83 -9.27
CA GLN A 137 17.77 -0.65 -7.82
C GLN A 137 16.73 0.32 -7.22
N ARG A 138 15.92 1.00 -8.04
CA ARG A 138 14.88 1.94 -7.62
C ARG A 138 13.47 1.39 -7.76
N VAL A 139 13.31 0.18 -8.27
CA VAL A 139 11.97 -0.45 -8.42
C VAL A 139 11.31 -0.63 -7.05
N ARG A 140 12.07 -0.96 -6.03
CA ARG A 140 11.52 -1.22 -4.70
C ARG A 140 11.76 -0.03 -3.76
N LEU A 141 10.68 0.52 -3.21
CA LEU A 141 10.74 1.64 -2.28
C LEU A 141 11.67 1.41 -1.06
N PRO A 142 11.73 0.20 -0.42
CA PRO A 142 12.68 -0.07 0.65
C PRO A 142 14.15 0.05 0.24
N ASP A 143 14.48 -0.19 -1.03
CA ASP A 143 15.86 -0.05 -1.51
C ASP A 143 16.22 1.44 -1.71
N ILE A 144 15.25 2.27 -2.12
CA ILE A 144 15.43 3.73 -2.16
C ILE A 144 15.55 4.29 -0.75
N ARG A 145 14.71 3.85 0.19
CA ARG A 145 14.74 4.30 1.59
C ARG A 145 15.96 3.81 2.39
N ARG A 146 16.75 2.88 1.86
CA ARG A 146 17.91 2.33 2.60
C ARG A 146 18.89 3.43 3.03
N GLY A 147 19.18 3.51 4.33
CA GLY A 147 19.93 4.57 4.97
C GLY A 147 19.05 5.70 5.49
N GLU A 148 17.81 5.74 5.08
CA GLU A 148 16.78 6.70 5.51
C GLU A 148 17.20 8.17 5.32
N TYR A 149 16.57 9.08 6.02
CA TYR A 149 16.93 10.50 5.98
C TYR A 149 18.36 10.73 6.48
N GLU A 150 18.79 9.98 7.50
CA GLU A 150 20.10 10.10 8.14
C GLU A 150 21.26 9.73 7.20
N GLY A 151 21.04 8.80 6.27
CA GLY A 151 22.03 8.41 5.27
C GLY A 151 21.85 9.08 3.92
N LEU A 152 20.88 10.00 3.78
CA LEU A 152 20.52 10.57 2.49
C LEU A 152 21.60 11.50 1.92
N GLU A 153 22.32 12.25 2.77
CA GLU A 153 23.39 13.17 2.35
C GLU A 153 24.52 12.43 1.64
N ASP A 154 24.99 11.34 2.26
CA ASP A 154 26.03 10.50 1.67
C ASP A 154 25.54 9.82 0.40
N LYS A 155 24.31 9.31 0.43
CA LYS A 155 23.70 8.58 -0.68
C LYS A 155 23.50 9.44 -1.92
N ILE A 156 22.94 10.65 -1.79
CA ILE A 156 22.63 11.53 -2.92
C ILE A 156 23.89 12.05 -3.62
N SER A 157 25.05 12.00 -2.94
CA SER A 157 26.35 12.36 -3.49
C SER A 157 26.92 11.29 -4.45
N LEU A 158 26.37 10.06 -4.41
CA LEU A 158 26.83 8.96 -5.26
C LEU A 158 26.21 9.08 -6.66
N PRO A 159 26.97 8.91 -7.74
CA PRO A 159 26.45 9.03 -9.11
C PRO A 159 25.26 8.11 -9.42
N GLU A 160 25.27 6.88 -8.91
CA GLU A 160 24.17 5.91 -9.07
C GLU A 160 22.91 6.26 -8.27
N TRP A 161 23.01 7.20 -7.32
CA TRP A 161 21.90 7.75 -6.54
C TRP A 161 21.61 9.22 -6.86
N SER A 162 22.14 9.74 -7.98
CA SER A 162 21.69 11.05 -8.49
C SER A 162 20.17 11.03 -8.70
N PRO A 163 19.42 12.02 -8.21
CA PRO A 163 17.96 12.10 -8.37
C PRO A 163 17.54 12.04 -9.84
N ASP A 164 16.35 11.52 -10.11
CA ASP A 164 15.76 11.53 -11.46
C ASP A 164 15.29 12.93 -11.85
N PHE A 165 14.90 13.74 -10.86
CA PHE A 165 14.52 15.16 -10.99
C PHE A 165 15.07 15.96 -9.80
N GLY A 166 15.36 17.23 -10.05
CA GLY A 166 15.88 18.15 -9.04
C GLY A 166 17.39 18.03 -8.83
N PRO A 167 17.94 18.78 -7.88
CA PRO A 167 19.38 18.82 -7.63
C PRO A 167 19.90 17.58 -6.93
N ALA A 168 21.11 17.14 -7.28
CA ALA A 168 21.85 16.13 -6.50
C ALA A 168 22.50 16.78 -5.26
N GLU A 169 21.68 17.38 -4.42
CA GLU A 169 22.07 18.15 -3.24
C GLU A 169 21.14 17.81 -2.08
N PHE A 170 21.71 17.46 -0.93
CA PHE A 170 20.93 17.21 0.27
C PHE A 170 20.27 18.49 0.78
N LYS A 171 18.97 18.43 1.02
CA LYS A 171 18.15 19.52 1.56
C LYS A 171 17.70 19.17 2.97
N PRO A 172 18.42 19.64 4.04
CA PRO A 172 18.18 19.17 5.41
C PRO A 172 16.76 19.38 5.93
N ASN A 173 16.11 20.46 5.53
CA ASN A 173 14.73 20.76 5.99
C ASN A 173 13.66 19.89 5.30
N MET A 174 13.87 19.45 4.08
CA MET A 174 12.85 18.74 3.29
C MET A 174 13.23 17.31 2.92
N GLY A 175 14.53 16.98 2.87
CA GLY A 175 15.01 15.64 2.45
C GLY A 175 14.81 15.39 0.96
N ALA A 176 14.28 14.21 0.61
CA ALA A 176 13.95 13.80 -0.76
C ALA A 176 12.63 13.03 -0.78
N THR A 177 11.99 12.96 -1.96
CA THR A 177 10.73 12.26 -2.17
C THR A 177 10.90 11.14 -3.19
N ALA A 178 10.25 9.99 -2.97
CA ALA A 178 10.03 8.99 -3.99
C ALA A 178 8.65 9.21 -4.63
N THR A 179 8.55 9.12 -5.96
CA THR A 179 7.25 9.13 -6.65
C THR A 179 7.25 8.07 -7.76
N GLY A 180 6.08 7.55 -8.09
CA GLY A 180 5.98 6.56 -9.15
C GLY A 180 4.58 5.99 -9.30
N ALA A 181 4.41 5.19 -10.35
CA ALA A 181 3.19 4.45 -10.58
C ALA A 181 3.32 3.03 -10.04
N ARG A 182 2.25 2.51 -9.45
CA ARG A 182 2.15 1.11 -9.04
C ARG A 182 0.72 0.61 -9.16
N SER A 183 0.57 -0.69 -9.29
CA SER A 183 -0.75 -1.31 -9.13
C SER A 183 -1.27 -1.11 -7.71
N ILE A 184 -2.58 -1.18 -7.55
CA ILE A 184 -3.19 -1.14 -6.24
C ILE A 184 -2.68 -2.30 -5.40
N LEU A 185 -2.40 -2.01 -4.12
CA LEU A 185 -2.01 -3.00 -3.13
C LEU A 185 -3.17 -3.16 -2.17
N ILE A 186 -3.65 -4.39 -2.00
CA ILE A 186 -4.67 -4.69 -1.01
C ILE A 186 -4.00 -5.30 0.22
N ALA A 187 -4.08 -4.60 1.35
CA ALA A 187 -3.68 -5.14 2.64
C ALA A 187 -4.86 -5.95 3.22
N TYR A 188 -4.64 -7.25 3.39
CA TYR A 188 -5.66 -8.19 3.84
C TYR A 188 -5.09 -9.20 4.81
N ASN A 189 -5.76 -9.42 5.91
CA ASN A 189 -5.35 -10.31 6.98
C ASN A 189 -6.39 -11.39 7.21
N VAL A 190 -5.96 -12.57 7.64
CA VAL A 190 -6.86 -13.67 8.04
C VAL A 190 -6.46 -14.19 9.42
N ASN A 191 -7.39 -14.14 10.37
CA ASN A 191 -7.22 -14.62 11.73
C ASN A 191 -7.37 -16.14 11.81
N LEU A 192 -6.62 -16.74 12.73
CA LEU A 192 -6.62 -18.16 13.01
C LEU A 192 -7.02 -18.39 14.48
N ASP A 193 -7.63 -19.55 14.77
CA ASP A 193 -8.02 -19.99 16.12
C ASP A 193 -6.80 -20.46 16.95
N THR A 194 -5.74 -19.68 17.00
CA THR A 194 -4.50 -19.98 17.74
C THR A 194 -3.79 -18.73 18.20
N ASP A 195 -3.09 -18.81 19.33
CA ASP A 195 -2.16 -17.80 19.84
C ASP A 195 -0.70 -18.01 19.37
N ASP A 196 -0.45 -19.07 18.59
CA ASP A 196 0.88 -19.41 18.11
C ASP A 196 1.20 -18.72 16.76
N LYS A 197 1.86 -17.56 16.84
CA LYS A 197 2.36 -16.82 15.67
C LYS A 197 3.20 -17.68 14.71
N SER A 198 3.88 -18.72 15.23
CA SER A 198 4.73 -19.57 14.38
C SER A 198 3.92 -20.38 13.38
N LYS A 199 2.69 -20.77 13.72
CA LYS A 199 1.75 -21.45 12.83
C LYS A 199 1.29 -20.53 11.71
N ALA A 200 0.91 -19.28 12.03
CA ALA A 200 0.58 -18.28 11.02
C ALA A 200 1.76 -18.00 10.07
N ASN A 201 2.99 -17.89 10.60
CA ASN A 201 4.20 -17.76 9.80
C ASN A 201 4.44 -18.97 8.89
N SER A 202 4.14 -20.18 9.34
CA SER A 202 4.27 -21.40 8.55
C SER A 202 3.32 -21.39 7.35
N ILE A 203 2.05 -20.98 7.57
CA ILE A 203 1.07 -20.81 6.48
C ILE A 203 1.51 -19.70 5.52
N ALA A 204 1.86 -18.53 6.05
CA ALA A 204 2.36 -17.40 5.25
C ALA A 204 3.54 -17.79 4.36
N ALA A 205 4.48 -18.59 4.87
CA ALA A 205 5.66 -19.04 4.12
C ALA A 205 5.30 -19.99 2.96
N LYS A 206 4.18 -20.71 3.03
CA LYS A 206 3.73 -21.61 1.96
C LYS A 206 3.02 -20.86 0.84
N ILE A 207 2.33 -19.75 1.17
CA ILE A 207 1.50 -19.04 0.20
C ILE A 207 2.24 -17.86 -0.48
N ARG A 208 3.14 -17.16 0.22
CA ARG A 208 3.82 -15.95 -0.28
C ARG A 208 4.84 -16.22 -1.39
N ALA A 209 5.08 -15.25 -2.27
CA ALA A 209 6.03 -15.35 -3.39
C ALA A 209 7.46 -15.75 -2.96
N SER A 210 7.96 -15.17 -1.86
CA SER A 210 9.30 -15.49 -1.33
C SER A 210 9.42 -16.90 -0.76
N GLY A 211 8.30 -17.59 -0.54
CA GLY A 211 8.23 -18.97 -0.11
C GLY A 211 8.83 -19.27 1.27
N SER A 212 9.13 -20.55 1.48
CA SER A 212 9.71 -21.09 2.70
C SER A 212 11.21 -21.38 2.55
N LEU A 213 11.98 -21.25 3.64
CA LEU A 213 13.40 -21.64 3.66
C LEU A 213 13.51 -23.18 3.56
N VAL A 214 14.42 -23.65 2.72
CA VAL A 214 14.81 -25.06 2.69
C VAL A 214 15.81 -25.29 3.84
N LYS A 215 15.53 -26.32 4.65
CA LYS A 215 16.35 -26.70 5.78
C LYS A 215 16.86 -28.12 5.60
N ASP A 216 18.04 -28.40 6.14
CA ASP A 216 18.59 -29.75 6.20
C ASP A 216 17.95 -30.61 7.30
N ALA A 217 18.43 -31.84 7.48
CA ALA A 217 17.94 -32.77 8.50
C ALA A 217 18.14 -32.28 9.95
N ASN A 218 19.04 -31.33 10.17
CA ASN A 218 19.34 -30.72 11.46
C ASN A 218 18.50 -29.45 11.70
N GLY A 219 17.69 -29.00 10.70
CA GLY A 219 16.91 -27.78 10.76
C GLY A 219 17.70 -26.51 10.39
N GLU A 220 18.91 -26.63 9.90
CA GLU A 220 19.74 -25.53 9.45
C GLU A 220 19.40 -25.11 8.00
N LYS A 221 19.57 -23.82 7.70
CA LYS A 221 19.27 -23.27 6.36
C LYS A 221 20.32 -23.78 5.36
N ILE A 222 19.85 -24.34 4.25
CA ILE A 222 20.74 -24.71 3.14
C ILE A 222 21.08 -23.43 2.36
N ILE A 223 22.38 -23.18 2.18
CA ILE A 223 22.90 -22.04 1.42
C ILE A 223 23.20 -22.49 -0.01
N GLY A 224 22.70 -21.74 -0.99
CA GLY A 224 22.97 -21.99 -2.40
C GLY A 224 24.35 -21.49 -2.84
N GLU A 225 24.72 -21.77 -4.08
CA GLU A 225 26.00 -21.35 -4.69
C GLU A 225 26.16 -19.83 -4.77
N ASP A 226 25.05 -19.08 -4.76
CA ASP A 226 25.01 -17.61 -4.73
C ASP A 226 25.17 -17.01 -3.31
N GLY A 227 25.43 -17.84 -2.29
CA GLY A 227 25.56 -17.44 -0.90
C GLY A 227 24.25 -17.10 -0.21
N LYS A 228 23.08 -17.30 -0.86
CA LYS A 228 21.77 -17.05 -0.28
C LYS A 228 21.12 -18.35 0.19
N ALA A 229 20.27 -18.23 1.22
CA ALA A 229 19.49 -19.36 1.68
C ALA A 229 18.52 -19.85 0.60
N LEU A 230 18.54 -21.14 0.31
CA LEU A 230 17.61 -21.76 -0.63
C LEU A 230 16.18 -21.62 -0.14
N ARG A 231 15.27 -21.38 -1.08
CA ARG A 231 13.83 -21.25 -0.81
C ARG A 231 13.01 -22.11 -1.77
N LYS A 232 11.98 -22.69 -1.21
CA LYS A 232 10.91 -23.30 -2.01
C LYS A 232 9.88 -22.21 -2.28
N PRO A 233 9.58 -21.85 -3.54
CA PRO A 233 8.56 -20.86 -3.86
C PRO A 233 7.22 -21.19 -3.22
N GLY A 234 6.46 -20.17 -2.85
CA GLY A 234 5.09 -20.35 -2.39
C GLY A 234 4.09 -20.44 -3.55
N ILE A 235 2.82 -20.55 -3.19
CA ILE A 235 1.72 -20.75 -4.16
C ILE A 235 1.56 -19.52 -5.06
N PHE A 236 1.58 -18.31 -4.47
CA PHE A 236 1.25 -17.07 -5.17
C PHE A 236 2.46 -16.19 -5.41
N GLN A 237 2.66 -15.78 -6.67
CA GLN A 237 3.81 -14.97 -7.07
C GLN A 237 3.64 -13.46 -6.79
N SER A 238 2.40 -12.99 -6.65
CA SER A 238 2.08 -11.58 -6.39
C SER A 238 1.61 -11.33 -4.94
N LEU A 239 2.11 -12.14 -3.99
CA LEU A 239 1.71 -12.08 -2.60
C LEU A 239 2.93 -11.90 -1.68
N GLN A 240 2.85 -10.90 -0.79
CA GLN A 240 3.67 -10.84 0.41
C GLN A 240 2.84 -11.33 1.60
N ALA A 241 3.41 -12.12 2.49
CA ALA A 241 2.71 -12.59 3.68
C ALA A 241 3.69 -12.85 4.83
N ALA A 242 3.20 -12.63 6.06
CA ALA A 242 3.90 -12.93 7.31
C ALA A 242 2.89 -13.35 8.38
N GLY A 243 3.33 -14.13 9.37
CA GLY A 243 2.53 -14.33 10.58
C GLY A 243 2.63 -13.12 11.49
N TRP A 244 1.51 -12.70 12.07
CA TRP A 244 1.40 -11.58 12.98
C TRP A 244 0.55 -11.97 14.20
N MET A 245 0.50 -11.13 15.21
CA MET A 245 -0.49 -11.26 16.31
C MET A 245 -1.51 -10.15 16.13
N TYR A 246 -2.78 -10.51 15.99
CA TYR A 246 -3.89 -9.56 16.01
C TYR A 246 -4.07 -8.98 17.41
N ASP A 247 -4.07 -9.89 18.39
CA ASP A 247 -4.07 -9.58 19.81
C ASP A 247 -3.24 -10.63 20.60
N SER A 248 -3.32 -10.63 21.92
CA SER A 248 -2.56 -11.57 22.77
C SER A 248 -2.97 -13.04 22.61
N SER A 249 -4.13 -13.31 21.99
CA SER A 249 -4.73 -14.66 21.89
C SER A 249 -4.95 -15.14 20.45
N THR A 250 -4.80 -14.25 19.48
CA THR A 250 -5.17 -14.51 18.07
C THR A 250 -4.00 -14.24 17.14
N ALA A 251 -3.49 -15.27 16.50
CA ALA A 251 -2.51 -15.13 15.42
C ALA A 251 -3.22 -14.91 14.09
N GLN A 252 -2.62 -14.10 13.22
CA GLN A 252 -3.14 -13.85 11.87
C GLN A 252 -2.07 -14.04 10.80
N VAL A 253 -2.51 -14.37 9.59
CA VAL A 253 -1.72 -14.28 8.37
C VAL A 253 -1.95 -12.89 7.78
N SER A 254 -0.96 -12.01 7.94
CA SER A 254 -1.00 -10.66 7.38
C SER A 254 -0.40 -10.65 5.98
N MET A 255 -1.07 -9.99 5.03
CA MET A 255 -0.76 -10.08 3.61
C MET A 255 -0.86 -8.73 2.90
N ASN A 256 -0.03 -8.58 1.87
CA ASN A 256 -0.18 -7.57 0.83
C ASN A 256 -0.34 -8.28 -0.52
N LEU A 257 -1.51 -8.14 -1.13
CA LEU A 257 -1.77 -8.58 -2.50
C LEU A 257 -1.23 -7.50 -3.45
N LEU A 258 -0.12 -7.79 -4.13
CA LEU A 258 0.57 -6.85 -5.01
C LEU A 258 -0.07 -6.76 -6.40
N ASN A 259 -0.89 -7.73 -6.75
CA ASN A 259 -1.69 -7.77 -7.96
C ASN A 259 -2.89 -8.69 -7.72
N TYR A 260 -4.02 -8.10 -7.35
CA TYR A 260 -5.25 -8.83 -7.01
C TYR A 260 -5.93 -9.46 -8.22
N GLU A 261 -5.61 -9.03 -9.43
CA GLU A 261 -6.11 -9.66 -10.67
C GLU A 261 -5.45 -11.03 -10.93
N LYS A 262 -4.22 -11.22 -10.42
CA LYS A 262 -3.47 -12.50 -10.51
C LYS A 262 -3.63 -13.37 -9.28
N THR A 263 -3.92 -12.75 -8.13
CA THR A 263 -4.06 -13.40 -6.84
C THR A 263 -5.17 -12.71 -6.09
N GLY A 264 -6.39 -13.21 -6.21
CA GLY A 264 -7.59 -12.63 -5.64
C GLY A 264 -7.70 -12.84 -4.13
N LEU A 265 -8.60 -12.09 -3.48
CA LEU A 265 -8.90 -12.22 -2.05
C LEU A 265 -9.40 -13.63 -1.71
N HIS A 266 -10.27 -14.21 -2.54
CA HIS A 266 -10.76 -15.57 -2.39
C HIS A 266 -9.64 -16.61 -2.52
N ASP A 267 -8.70 -16.43 -3.46
CA ASP A 267 -7.58 -17.37 -3.65
C ASP A 267 -6.75 -17.53 -2.38
N VAL A 268 -6.37 -16.38 -1.76
CA VAL A 268 -5.53 -16.39 -0.55
C VAL A 268 -6.31 -16.88 0.66
N THR A 269 -7.61 -16.55 0.76
CA THR A 269 -8.48 -17.02 1.85
C THR A 269 -8.61 -18.53 1.83
N GLU A 270 -8.93 -19.11 0.67
CA GLU A 270 -9.07 -20.56 0.53
C GLU A 270 -7.74 -21.30 0.73
N ALA A 271 -6.62 -20.75 0.24
CA ALA A 271 -5.31 -21.33 0.51
C ALA A 271 -4.97 -21.32 2.01
N ILE A 272 -5.33 -20.26 2.75
CA ILE A 272 -5.13 -20.20 4.21
C ILE A 272 -6.03 -21.21 4.92
N ARG A 273 -7.31 -21.33 4.55
CA ARG A 273 -8.23 -22.34 5.09
C ARG A 273 -7.66 -23.76 4.93
N GLN A 274 -7.24 -24.09 3.72
CA GLN A 274 -6.66 -25.41 3.42
C GLN A 274 -5.36 -25.68 4.19
N GLU A 275 -4.47 -24.71 4.31
CA GLU A 275 -3.21 -24.88 5.05
C GLU A 275 -3.42 -24.90 6.58
N ALA A 276 -4.40 -24.17 7.09
CA ALA A 276 -4.80 -24.21 8.50
C ALA A 276 -5.40 -25.57 8.86
N GLU A 277 -6.33 -26.09 8.06
CA GLU A 277 -6.95 -27.40 8.27
C GLU A 277 -5.91 -28.54 8.35
N LYS A 278 -4.86 -28.52 7.52
CA LYS A 278 -3.78 -29.51 7.55
C LYS A 278 -3.02 -29.58 8.89
N ILE A 279 -3.11 -28.53 9.69
CA ILE A 279 -2.47 -28.45 11.02
C ILE A 279 -3.48 -28.35 12.15
N GLY A 280 -4.76 -28.66 11.86
CA GLY A 280 -5.85 -28.72 12.83
C GLY A 280 -6.31 -27.35 13.34
N LEU A 281 -6.21 -26.30 12.51
CA LEU A 281 -6.67 -24.95 12.78
C LEU A 281 -7.76 -24.52 11.81
N ASN A 282 -8.48 -23.45 12.16
CA ASN A 282 -9.48 -22.80 11.34
C ASN A 282 -9.11 -21.33 11.08
N ALA A 283 -9.46 -20.83 9.89
CA ALA A 283 -9.56 -19.41 9.62
C ALA A 283 -10.88 -18.89 10.24
N THR A 284 -10.83 -17.83 11.02
CA THR A 284 -11.96 -17.36 11.83
C THR A 284 -12.53 -16.03 11.40
N ALA A 285 -11.70 -15.14 10.87
CA ALA A 285 -12.11 -13.80 10.40
C ALA A 285 -11.17 -13.28 9.34
N GLY A 286 -11.71 -12.47 8.43
CA GLY A 286 -10.95 -11.65 7.49
C GLY A 286 -10.94 -10.18 7.91
N GLU A 287 -9.86 -9.47 7.60
CA GLU A 287 -9.70 -8.05 7.89
C GLU A 287 -9.09 -7.35 6.67
N LEU A 288 -9.85 -6.46 6.05
CA LEU A 288 -9.31 -5.53 5.06
C LEU A 288 -8.75 -4.29 5.78
N VAL A 289 -7.52 -3.94 5.47
CA VAL A 289 -6.88 -2.75 6.03
C VAL A 289 -6.85 -1.66 4.96
N GLY A 290 -7.62 -0.59 5.18
CA GLY A 290 -7.83 0.47 4.21
C GLY A 290 -8.86 0.10 3.13
N LEU A 291 -8.71 0.69 1.95
CA LEU A 291 -9.69 0.63 0.88
C LEU A 291 -9.43 -0.53 -0.10
N VAL A 292 -10.51 -1.01 -0.72
CA VAL A 292 -10.47 -2.12 -1.68
C VAL A 292 -11.19 -1.72 -2.98
N PRO A 293 -10.68 -2.09 -4.17
CA PRO A 293 -11.40 -1.89 -5.43
C PRO A 293 -12.67 -2.74 -5.50
N LEU A 294 -13.74 -2.20 -6.07
CA LEU A 294 -14.97 -2.96 -6.31
C LEU A 294 -14.72 -4.24 -7.12
N SER A 295 -13.87 -4.17 -8.13
CA SER A 295 -13.54 -5.34 -8.95
C SER A 295 -12.91 -6.50 -8.17
N ALA A 296 -12.14 -6.23 -7.11
CA ALA A 296 -11.59 -7.26 -6.23
C ALA A 296 -12.69 -7.93 -5.39
N MET A 297 -13.65 -7.15 -4.89
CA MET A 297 -14.81 -7.65 -4.17
C MET A 297 -15.73 -8.47 -5.08
N LEU A 298 -16.02 -7.96 -6.29
CA LEU A 298 -16.84 -8.68 -7.27
C LEU A 298 -16.20 -10.03 -7.68
N SER A 299 -14.87 -10.06 -7.88
CA SER A 299 -14.16 -11.31 -8.18
C SER A 299 -14.31 -12.35 -7.05
N ALA A 300 -14.20 -11.92 -5.79
CA ALA A 300 -14.46 -12.79 -4.65
C ALA A 300 -15.93 -13.18 -4.53
N GLY A 301 -16.85 -12.23 -4.80
CA GLY A 301 -18.28 -12.46 -4.81
C GLY A 301 -18.70 -13.53 -5.81
N HIS A 302 -18.23 -13.46 -7.04
CA HIS A 302 -18.48 -14.50 -8.06
C HIS A 302 -17.97 -15.88 -7.62
N TYR A 303 -16.81 -15.95 -6.97
CA TYR A 303 -16.27 -17.20 -6.46
C TYR A 303 -17.16 -17.84 -5.38
N TYR A 304 -17.73 -17.02 -4.48
CA TYR A 304 -18.58 -17.50 -3.37
C TYR A 304 -20.08 -17.54 -3.71
N HIS A 305 -20.47 -17.16 -4.93
CA HIS A 305 -21.87 -17.11 -5.34
C HIS A 305 -22.37 -18.49 -5.77
N ASP A 306 -23.48 -18.96 -5.16
CA ASP A 306 -24.13 -20.23 -5.47
C ASP A 306 -25.40 -20.07 -6.33
N GLY A 307 -25.75 -18.84 -6.73
CA GLY A 307 -27.02 -18.51 -7.40
C GLY A 307 -26.94 -18.48 -8.92
N GLU A 308 -28.13 -18.36 -9.57
CA GLU A 308 -28.24 -18.24 -11.03
C GLU A 308 -28.08 -16.79 -11.53
N ASP A 309 -28.29 -15.77 -10.67
CA ASP A 309 -28.20 -14.35 -11.03
C ASP A 309 -26.92 -13.70 -10.51
N GLU A 310 -25.89 -13.70 -11.36
CA GLU A 310 -24.56 -13.13 -11.08
C GLU A 310 -24.47 -11.63 -11.43
N SER A 311 -25.56 -10.95 -11.72
CA SER A 311 -25.54 -9.58 -12.27
C SER A 311 -25.69 -8.48 -11.23
N ASP A 312 -26.16 -8.77 -10.01
CA ASP A 312 -26.34 -7.78 -8.95
C ASP A 312 -25.06 -7.59 -8.13
N GLU A 313 -24.42 -6.42 -8.29
CA GLU A 313 -23.18 -6.07 -7.58
C GLU A 313 -23.34 -6.11 -6.07
N ASN A 314 -24.50 -5.75 -5.51
CA ASN A 314 -24.71 -5.78 -4.05
C ASN A 314 -24.74 -7.23 -3.55
N ILE A 315 -25.40 -8.14 -4.26
CA ILE A 315 -25.42 -9.56 -3.92
C ILE A 315 -24.00 -10.15 -3.97
N LEU A 316 -23.24 -9.82 -5.00
CA LEU A 316 -21.86 -10.28 -5.14
C LEU A 316 -20.96 -9.75 -4.01
N VAL A 317 -21.12 -8.48 -3.63
CA VAL A 317 -20.37 -7.88 -2.51
C VAL A 317 -20.77 -8.55 -1.19
N GLU A 318 -22.05 -8.83 -0.94
CA GLU A 318 -22.51 -9.57 0.25
C GLU A 318 -21.92 -10.98 0.29
N ASN A 319 -21.87 -11.70 -0.83
CA ASN A 319 -21.22 -13.02 -0.91
C ASN A 319 -19.70 -12.93 -0.65
N ALA A 320 -19.05 -11.87 -1.13
CA ALA A 320 -17.63 -11.63 -0.83
C ALA A 320 -17.41 -11.38 0.66
N ILE A 321 -18.23 -10.53 1.30
CA ILE A 321 -18.14 -10.22 2.74
C ILE A 321 -18.25 -11.51 3.55
N SER A 322 -19.28 -12.31 3.28
CA SER A 322 -19.50 -13.58 3.95
C SER A 322 -18.38 -14.60 3.69
N GLY A 323 -18.01 -14.79 2.42
CA GLY A 323 -16.97 -15.77 2.03
C GLY A 323 -15.58 -15.40 2.54
N LEU A 324 -15.23 -14.14 2.57
CA LEU A 324 -13.99 -13.60 3.12
C LEU A 324 -14.04 -13.41 4.65
N MET A 325 -15.20 -13.60 5.28
CA MET A 325 -15.41 -13.46 6.74
C MET A 325 -15.12 -12.04 7.26
N LEU A 326 -15.46 -11.01 6.48
CA LEU A 326 -15.13 -9.62 6.82
C LEU A 326 -16.01 -9.04 7.93
N ASP A 327 -17.15 -9.65 8.21
CA ASP A 327 -18.12 -9.27 9.24
C ASP A 327 -17.88 -9.94 10.61
N GLN A 328 -16.78 -10.72 10.75
CA GLN A 328 -16.54 -11.52 11.96
C GLN A 328 -15.80 -10.75 13.07
N LEU A 329 -15.12 -9.64 12.75
CA LEU A 329 -14.42 -8.80 13.73
C LEU A 329 -15.23 -7.58 14.14
N SER A 330 -15.94 -6.99 13.20
CA SER A 330 -16.82 -5.84 13.36
C SER A 330 -17.76 -5.77 12.16
N ASP A 331 -18.79 -4.94 12.23
CA ASP A 331 -19.64 -4.66 11.06
C ASP A 331 -18.77 -4.10 9.93
N PHE A 332 -18.76 -4.77 8.78
CA PHE A 332 -18.06 -4.30 7.58
C PHE A 332 -18.95 -3.35 6.79
N GLU A 333 -18.50 -2.11 6.65
CA GLU A 333 -19.23 -1.05 5.96
C GLU A 333 -18.78 -0.92 4.50
N PRO A 334 -19.38 -1.66 3.55
CA PRO A 334 -18.86 -1.73 2.17
C PRO A 334 -18.88 -0.37 1.47
N ARG A 335 -19.80 0.53 1.86
CA ARG A 335 -19.92 1.88 1.29
C ARG A 335 -18.76 2.80 1.61
N SER A 336 -18.08 2.56 2.73
CA SER A 336 -16.88 3.31 3.14
C SER A 336 -15.57 2.61 2.78
N CYS A 337 -15.59 1.28 2.60
CA CYS A 337 -14.39 0.48 2.34
C CYS A 337 -14.13 0.20 0.85
N ILE A 338 -15.18 0.22 0.00
CA ILE A 338 -15.05 0.01 -1.45
C ILE A 338 -14.85 1.35 -2.14
N ILE A 339 -13.71 1.55 -2.81
CA ILE A 339 -13.27 2.82 -3.39
C ILE A 339 -14.37 3.47 -4.24
N GLU A 340 -14.93 2.74 -5.21
CA GLU A 340 -15.91 3.27 -6.13
C GLU A 340 -17.23 3.66 -5.44
N TRP A 341 -17.62 2.93 -4.41
CA TRP A 341 -18.83 3.23 -3.62
C TRP A 341 -18.61 4.40 -2.66
N ALA A 342 -17.45 4.46 -2.00
CA ALA A 342 -17.09 5.59 -1.13
C ALA A 342 -17.08 6.92 -1.90
N ILE A 343 -16.55 6.93 -3.14
CA ILE A 343 -16.59 8.11 -4.01
C ILE A 343 -18.02 8.48 -4.38
N ALA A 344 -18.88 7.49 -4.69
CA ALA A 344 -20.27 7.75 -5.13
C ALA A 344 -21.14 8.36 -4.02
N GLU A 345 -20.88 8.04 -2.78
CA GLU A 345 -21.60 8.55 -1.62
C GLU A 345 -21.04 9.87 -1.07
N GLY A 346 -19.84 10.27 -1.51
CA GLY A 346 -19.16 11.45 -0.97
C GLY A 346 -18.83 11.28 0.52
N VAL A 347 -18.55 10.05 0.94
CA VAL A 347 -18.24 9.72 2.32
C VAL A 347 -16.88 10.29 2.63
N GLU A 348 -16.83 11.34 3.46
CA GLU A 348 -15.66 11.68 4.25
C GLU A 348 -15.61 10.64 5.40
N SER A 349 -14.59 9.80 5.40
CA SER A 349 -14.35 8.84 6.49
C SER A 349 -13.72 9.53 7.71
#